data_e3c2a0151bdd5bb628662e52a75196e3
#
_entry.id   e3c2a0151bdd5bb628662e52a75196e3
#
_cell.length_a   1.000
_cell.length_b   1.000
_cell.length_c   1.000
_cell.angle_alpha   90.00
_cell.angle_beta   90.00
_cell.angle_gamma   90.00
#
_symmetry.space_group_name_H-M   'P 1'
#
loop_
_entity.id
_entity.type
_entity.pdbx_description
1 polymer ?
#
loop_
_entity_poly.entity_id
_entity_poly.type
_entity_poly.pdbx_seq_one_letter_code
_entity_poly.pdbx_strand_id
1 'polypeptide(L)'
;AYSGEANSRIAASHNLKLITTNFTGRKPDEIYADFKFSDDGHFLLECINGCAPEECIYDSGNDRSVAYFKTEECSSCPYKERCQPRFLKTRVRKEVSWKAVGRAKQLQYMKTEEFSRYACFRNGVEAIPSLLRRRYHVDKIPTHGKNRTRLHFGFKIAALDFQKLLDYINSLDNCAQKTETA
;
A
#
# COMPACT_ATOMS: atom_id res chain seq x y z
N ALA A 1 -5.22 -10.88 -6.00
CA ALA A 1 -4.62 -9.63 -5.59
C ALA A 1 -5.69 -8.62 -5.18
N TYR A 2 -5.75 -8.29 -3.89
CA TYR A 2 -6.79 -7.41 -3.31
C TYR A 2 -6.54 -5.92 -3.57
N SER A 3 -5.39 -5.56 -4.14
CA SER A 3 -4.96 -4.18 -4.38
C SER A 3 -5.41 -3.58 -5.72
N GLY A 4 -6.40 -4.21 -6.37
CA GLY A 4 -6.96 -3.70 -7.63
C GLY A 4 -7.78 -2.43 -7.42
N GLU A 5 -7.83 -1.58 -8.44
CA GLU A 5 -8.58 -0.31 -8.40
C GLU A 5 -10.06 -0.50 -8.06
N ALA A 6 -10.70 -1.54 -8.61
CA ALA A 6 -12.09 -1.89 -8.30
C ALA A 6 -12.29 -2.15 -6.80
N ASN A 7 -11.38 -2.92 -6.17
CA ASN A 7 -11.43 -3.17 -4.73
C ASN A 7 -11.19 -1.91 -3.90
N SER A 8 -10.32 -1.01 -4.36
CA SER A 8 -10.08 0.27 -3.69
C SER A 8 -11.31 1.18 -3.74
N ARG A 9 -12.02 1.21 -4.86
CA ARG A 9 -13.29 1.95 -5.01
C ARG A 9 -14.40 1.38 -4.11
N ILE A 10 -14.55 0.04 -4.07
CA ILE A 10 -15.50 -0.63 -3.18
C ILE A 10 -15.14 -0.37 -1.71
N ALA A 11 -13.89 -0.48 -1.34
CA ALA A 11 -13.45 -0.19 0.03
C ALA A 11 -13.77 1.26 0.43
N ALA A 12 -13.51 2.22 -0.46
CA ALA A 12 -13.84 3.62 -0.23
C ALA A 12 -15.34 3.86 -0.08
N SER A 13 -16.20 3.23 -0.90
CA SER A 13 -17.66 3.36 -0.80
C SER A 13 -18.23 2.81 0.52
N HIS A 14 -17.53 1.87 1.14
CA HIS A 14 -17.90 1.31 2.46
C HIS A 14 -17.12 1.94 3.62
N ASN A 15 -16.40 3.04 3.39
CA ASN A 15 -15.54 3.69 4.39
C ASN A 15 -14.51 2.71 5.01
N LEU A 16 -14.00 1.77 4.21
CA LEU A 16 -13.00 0.80 4.62
C LEU A 16 -11.61 1.23 4.13
N LYS A 17 -10.65 1.21 5.03
CA LYS A 17 -9.25 1.51 4.72
C LYS A 17 -8.53 0.25 4.24
N LEU A 18 -8.23 0.18 2.94
CA LEU A 18 -7.51 -0.96 2.36
C LEU A 18 -6.00 -0.77 2.52
N ILE A 19 -5.37 -1.62 3.33
CA ILE A 19 -3.92 -1.59 3.56
C ILE A 19 -3.25 -2.68 2.76
N THR A 20 -2.49 -2.26 1.75
CA THR A 20 -1.73 -3.16 0.87
C THR A 20 -0.25 -2.97 1.11
N THR A 21 0.47 -4.06 1.44
CA THR A 21 1.90 -4.01 1.78
C THR A 21 2.81 -4.10 0.55
N ASN A 22 2.29 -4.60 -0.57
CA ASN A 22 3.06 -4.76 -1.80
C ASN A 22 2.60 -3.78 -2.86
N PHE A 23 3.56 -3.03 -3.39
CA PHE A 23 3.35 -2.16 -4.52
C PHE A 23 3.77 -2.90 -5.80
N THR A 24 2.80 -3.26 -6.64
CA THR A 24 3.05 -3.94 -7.91
C THR A 24 2.98 -2.95 -9.08
N GLY A 25 3.93 -3.04 -10.00
CA GLY A 25 4.00 -2.22 -11.20
C GLY A 25 4.91 -0.99 -11.08
N ARG A 26 4.83 -0.08 -12.06
CA ARG A 26 5.66 1.12 -12.11
C ARG A 26 5.29 2.09 -11.00
N LYS A 27 6.28 2.50 -10.21
CA LYS A 27 6.11 3.51 -9.17
C LYS A 27 6.05 4.90 -9.83
N PRO A 28 4.97 5.66 -9.63
CA PRO A 28 4.95 7.07 -10.05
C PRO A 28 5.87 7.90 -9.16
N ASP A 29 6.23 9.10 -9.62
CA ASP A 29 6.85 10.08 -8.73
C ASP A 29 5.83 10.51 -7.66
N GLU A 30 6.31 10.70 -6.42
CA GLU A 30 5.46 11.02 -5.26
C GLU A 30 4.74 12.36 -5.40
N ILE A 31 5.30 13.30 -6.16
CA ILE A 31 4.65 14.59 -6.43
C ILE A 31 3.28 14.45 -7.11
N TYR A 32 3.02 13.31 -7.76
CA TYR A 32 1.71 13.05 -8.37
C TYR A 32 0.58 12.96 -7.34
N ALA A 33 0.89 12.74 -6.06
CA ALA A 33 -0.12 12.74 -5.01
C ALA A 33 -0.81 14.09 -4.81
N ASP A 34 -0.14 15.19 -5.16
CA ASP A 34 -0.61 16.56 -4.98
C ASP A 34 -1.50 17.06 -6.12
N PHE A 35 -1.63 16.29 -7.21
CA PHE A 35 -2.62 16.58 -8.24
C PHE A 35 -4.04 16.41 -7.70
N LYS A 36 -4.89 17.41 -7.90
CA LYS A 36 -6.30 17.35 -7.52
C LYS A 36 -7.17 17.05 -8.72
N PHE A 37 -8.03 16.06 -8.55
CA PHE A 37 -8.98 15.61 -9.56
C PHE A 37 -10.41 15.88 -9.11
N SER A 38 -11.34 15.90 -10.06
CA SER A 38 -12.78 15.80 -9.80
C SER A 38 -13.13 14.48 -9.12
N ASP A 39 -14.29 14.43 -8.46
CA ASP A 39 -14.75 13.25 -7.69
C ASP A 39 -14.91 12.00 -8.57
N ASP A 40 -15.23 12.16 -9.84
CA ASP A 40 -15.29 11.09 -10.83
C ASP A 40 -13.91 10.59 -11.31
N GLY A 41 -12.84 11.34 -10.99
CA GLY A 41 -11.47 11.03 -11.38
C GLY A 41 -11.14 11.29 -12.85
N HIS A 42 -12.02 11.96 -13.60
CA HIS A 42 -11.85 12.18 -15.03
C HIS A 42 -11.15 13.48 -15.37
N PHE A 43 -11.35 14.53 -14.57
CA PHE A 43 -10.82 15.85 -14.88
C PHE A 43 -9.79 16.28 -13.83
N LEU A 44 -8.67 16.79 -14.30
CA LEU A 44 -7.68 17.46 -13.46
C LEU A 44 -8.15 18.86 -13.11
N LEU A 45 -8.28 19.16 -11.82
CA LEU A 45 -8.71 20.45 -11.31
C LEU A 45 -7.52 21.37 -11.00
N GLU A 46 -6.49 20.84 -10.36
CA GLU A 46 -5.28 21.59 -10.01
C GLU A 46 -4.03 20.74 -10.21
N CYS A 47 -2.96 21.37 -10.67
CA CYS A 47 -1.64 20.76 -10.73
C CYS A 47 -0.94 20.80 -9.37
N ILE A 48 0.23 20.19 -9.27
CA ILE A 48 1.06 20.15 -8.05
C ILE A 48 1.47 21.54 -7.52
N ASN A 49 1.48 22.56 -8.37
CA ASN A 49 1.77 23.95 -8.00
C ASN A 49 0.49 24.77 -7.71
N GLY A 50 -0.67 24.12 -7.66
CA GLY A 50 -1.94 24.78 -7.40
C GLY A 50 -2.55 25.51 -8.61
N CYS A 51 -1.98 25.39 -9.81
CA CYS A 51 -2.51 26.02 -11.01
C CYS A 51 -3.65 25.18 -11.59
N ALA A 52 -4.76 25.82 -11.93
CA ALA A 52 -5.87 25.19 -12.67
C ALA A 52 -5.53 25.11 -14.15
N PRO A 53 -5.87 24.02 -14.85
CA PRO A 53 -5.70 23.95 -16.30
C PRO A 53 -6.68 24.86 -17.03
N GLU A 54 -6.29 25.45 -18.17
CA GLU A 54 -7.18 26.19 -19.05
C GLU A 54 -8.20 25.27 -19.74
N GLU A 55 -7.77 24.05 -20.03
CA GLU A 55 -8.58 23.02 -20.67
C GLU A 55 -8.16 21.65 -20.13
N CYS A 56 -9.14 20.79 -19.86
CA CYS A 56 -8.88 19.40 -19.47
C CYS A 56 -9.81 18.47 -20.24
N ILE A 57 -9.23 17.49 -20.92
CA ILE A 57 -9.92 16.51 -21.75
C ILE A 57 -9.66 15.12 -21.15
N TYR A 58 -10.71 14.33 -20.95
CA TYR A 58 -10.56 12.94 -20.53
C TYR A 58 -10.44 12.01 -21.75
N ASP A 59 -9.33 11.30 -21.82
CA ASP A 59 -9.06 10.26 -22.82
C ASP A 59 -9.49 8.90 -22.26
N SER A 60 -10.68 8.47 -22.62
CA SER A 60 -11.26 7.20 -22.16
C SER A 60 -10.51 5.96 -22.70
N GLY A 61 -9.83 6.07 -23.84
CA GLY A 61 -9.07 4.97 -24.42
C GLY A 61 -7.82 4.60 -23.60
N ASN A 62 -7.22 5.60 -22.97
CA ASN A 62 -6.00 5.44 -22.18
C ASN A 62 -6.20 5.65 -20.67
N ASP A 63 -7.43 5.91 -20.23
CA ASP A 63 -7.79 6.19 -18.82
C ASP A 63 -6.89 7.27 -18.19
N ARG A 64 -6.81 8.42 -18.87
CA ARG A 64 -5.99 9.56 -18.45
C ARG A 64 -6.63 10.90 -18.77
N SER A 65 -6.31 11.90 -17.98
CA SER A 65 -6.67 13.29 -18.21
C SER A 65 -5.53 14.00 -18.94
N VAL A 66 -5.87 14.72 -19.97
CA VAL A 66 -4.96 15.59 -20.74
C VAL A 66 -5.29 17.02 -20.40
N ALA A 67 -4.42 17.65 -19.61
CA ALA A 67 -4.59 19.02 -19.16
C ALA A 67 -3.67 19.98 -19.91
N TYR A 68 -4.17 21.16 -20.23
CA TYR A 68 -3.42 22.22 -20.87
C TYR A 68 -3.28 23.42 -19.95
N PHE A 69 -2.05 23.94 -19.83
CA PHE A 69 -1.70 25.05 -18.94
C PHE A 69 -1.02 26.17 -19.72
N LYS A 70 -0.98 27.36 -19.14
CA LYS A 70 -0.22 28.49 -19.67
C LYS A 70 1.26 28.20 -19.65
N THR A 71 1.96 28.63 -20.70
CA THR A 71 3.40 28.43 -20.82
C THR A 71 4.17 29.14 -19.70
N GLU A 72 3.71 30.32 -19.29
CA GLU A 72 4.33 31.15 -18.24
C GLU A 72 4.33 30.43 -16.89
N GLU A 73 3.19 29.82 -16.50
CA GLU A 73 3.03 29.09 -15.23
C GLU A 73 3.93 27.87 -15.13
N CYS A 74 4.05 27.11 -16.22
CA CYS A 74 4.87 25.91 -16.26
C CYS A 74 6.37 26.19 -16.46
N SER A 75 6.73 27.32 -17.09
CA SER A 75 8.13 27.69 -17.34
C SER A 75 8.86 28.04 -16.05
N SER A 76 8.20 28.75 -15.14
CA SER A 76 8.72 29.16 -13.83
C SER A 76 8.43 28.17 -12.70
N CYS A 77 7.77 27.04 -13.00
CA CYS A 77 7.34 26.09 -11.98
C CYS A 77 8.54 25.33 -11.35
N PRO A 78 8.64 25.29 -10.01
CA PRO A 78 9.73 24.59 -9.32
C PRO A 78 9.69 23.07 -9.52
N TYR A 79 8.52 22.52 -9.87
CA TYR A 79 8.32 21.09 -10.13
C TYR A 79 8.49 20.69 -11.60
N LYS A 80 8.91 21.57 -12.46
CA LYS A 80 9.00 21.37 -13.91
C LYS A 80 9.76 20.09 -14.29
N GLU A 81 10.93 19.86 -13.70
CA GLU A 81 11.79 18.70 -14.00
C GLU A 81 11.13 17.37 -13.58
N ARG A 82 10.51 17.34 -12.43
CA ARG A 82 9.82 16.13 -11.91
C ARG A 82 8.46 15.93 -12.55
N CYS A 83 7.72 16.99 -12.79
CA CYS A 83 6.43 16.98 -13.46
C CYS A 83 6.57 16.55 -14.93
N GLN A 84 7.64 16.96 -15.62
CA GLN A 84 7.92 16.67 -17.02
C GLN A 84 6.74 17.01 -17.95
N PRO A 85 6.24 18.25 -17.96
CA PRO A 85 5.19 18.67 -18.85
C PRO A 85 5.73 18.80 -20.28
N ARG A 86 4.87 18.55 -21.29
CA ARG A 86 5.22 18.71 -22.68
C ARG A 86 4.90 20.13 -23.18
N PHE A 87 5.92 20.91 -23.51
CA PHE A 87 5.78 22.24 -24.07
C PHE A 87 5.35 22.16 -25.55
N LEU A 88 4.28 22.82 -25.90
CA LEU A 88 3.78 23.04 -27.26
C LEU A 88 4.07 24.49 -27.66
N LYS A 89 3.70 24.90 -28.88
CA LYS A 89 3.99 26.25 -29.38
C LYS A 89 3.31 27.37 -28.55
N THR A 90 2.10 27.15 -28.10
CA THR A 90 1.27 28.17 -27.39
C THR A 90 0.85 27.76 -26.00
N ARG A 91 0.94 26.50 -25.63
CA ARG A 91 0.48 25.97 -24.35
C ARG A 91 1.32 24.79 -23.90
N VAL A 92 1.15 24.37 -22.65
CA VAL A 92 1.85 23.23 -22.08
C VAL A 92 0.87 22.12 -21.82
N ARG A 93 1.18 20.91 -22.31
CA ARG A 93 0.35 19.72 -22.14
C ARG A 93 0.90 18.83 -21.05
N LYS A 94 0.02 18.38 -20.14
CA LYS A 94 0.33 17.36 -19.13
C LYS A 94 -0.70 16.24 -19.16
N GLU A 95 -0.23 15.00 -19.20
CA GLU A 95 -1.06 13.82 -19.10
C GLU A 95 -0.90 13.20 -17.71
N VAL A 96 -2.01 12.99 -17.03
CA VAL A 96 -2.04 12.38 -15.69
C VAL A 96 -3.22 11.40 -15.62
N SER A 97 -2.98 10.21 -15.07
CA SER A 97 -4.07 9.29 -14.78
C SER A 97 -4.43 9.35 -13.30
N TRP A 98 -5.72 9.27 -13.00
CA TRP A 98 -6.23 9.11 -11.63
C TRP A 98 -5.52 7.99 -10.88
N LYS A 99 -5.26 6.89 -11.57
CA LYS A 99 -4.55 5.74 -11.05
C LYS A 99 -3.11 6.05 -10.62
N ALA A 100 -2.40 6.91 -11.36
CA ALA A 100 -1.06 7.35 -10.98
C ALA A 100 -1.10 8.18 -9.70
N VAL A 101 -2.08 9.06 -9.57
CA VAL A 101 -2.31 9.87 -8.36
C VAL A 101 -2.63 8.98 -7.15
N GLY A 102 -3.55 8.03 -7.29
CA GLY A 102 -3.88 7.07 -6.23
C GLY A 102 -2.66 6.25 -5.77
N ARG A 103 -1.82 5.83 -6.73
CA ARG A 103 -0.57 5.11 -6.42
C ARG A 103 0.46 6.00 -5.73
N ALA A 104 0.58 7.27 -6.12
CA ALA A 104 1.47 8.21 -5.44
C ALA A 104 1.03 8.49 -4.00
N LYS A 105 -0.27 8.70 -3.77
CA LYS A 105 -0.86 8.81 -2.43
C LYS A 105 -0.60 7.56 -1.58
N GLN A 106 -0.72 6.38 -2.17
CA GLN A 106 -0.39 5.12 -1.49
C GLN A 106 1.10 5.06 -1.10
N LEU A 107 2.02 5.48 -1.98
CA LEU A 107 3.45 5.51 -1.67
C LEU A 107 3.77 6.48 -0.53
N GLN A 108 3.14 7.65 -0.49
CA GLN A 108 3.27 8.59 0.63
C GLN A 108 2.73 7.96 1.93
N TYR A 109 1.54 7.35 1.88
CA TYR A 109 0.96 6.69 3.04
C TYR A 109 1.84 5.55 3.57
N MET A 110 2.50 4.78 2.69
CA MET A 110 3.41 3.70 3.08
C MET A 110 4.64 4.17 3.87
N LYS A 111 4.95 5.47 3.86
CA LYS A 111 6.03 6.06 4.66
C LYS A 111 5.58 6.51 6.05
N THR A 112 4.29 6.50 6.34
CA THR A 112 3.76 6.92 7.63
C THR A 112 3.98 5.87 8.72
N GLU A 113 4.08 6.33 9.97
CA GLU A 113 4.17 5.45 11.13
C GLU A 113 2.91 4.59 11.29
N GLU A 114 1.74 5.18 10.99
CA GLU A 114 0.47 4.45 11.00
C GLU A 114 0.51 3.23 10.07
N PHE A 115 1.00 3.42 8.84
CA PHE A 115 1.16 2.30 7.90
C PHE A 115 2.11 1.24 8.45
N SER A 116 3.25 1.64 9.01
CA SER A 116 4.25 0.73 9.57
C SER A 116 3.64 -0.15 10.66
N ARG A 117 2.81 0.44 11.53
CA ARG A 117 2.09 -0.29 12.59
C ARG A 117 1.14 -1.35 12.01
N TYR A 118 0.34 -0.99 11.00
CA TYR A 118 -0.56 -1.95 10.36
C TYR A 118 0.17 -3.02 9.54
N ALA A 119 1.26 -2.66 8.88
CA ALA A 119 2.10 -3.61 8.16
C ALA A 119 2.74 -4.64 9.09
N CYS A 120 3.24 -4.21 10.26
CA CYS A 120 3.74 -5.12 11.29
C CYS A 120 2.66 -6.07 11.79
N PHE A 121 1.45 -5.57 12.06
CA PHE A 121 0.33 -6.39 12.48
C PHE A 121 -0.02 -7.46 11.43
N ARG A 122 -0.13 -7.07 10.17
CA ARG A 122 -0.39 -7.99 9.07
C ARG A 122 0.71 -9.05 8.93
N ASN A 123 1.99 -8.63 8.99
CA ASN A 123 3.12 -9.56 8.91
C ASN A 123 3.10 -10.56 10.07
N GLY A 124 2.71 -10.13 11.27
CA GLY A 124 2.52 -11.01 12.41
C GLY A 124 1.47 -12.10 12.18
N VAL A 125 0.33 -11.74 11.57
CA VAL A 125 -0.72 -12.70 11.22
C VAL A 125 -0.24 -13.70 10.16
N GLU A 126 0.50 -13.26 9.16
CA GLU A 126 1.04 -14.14 8.10
C GLU A 126 2.22 -15.02 8.61
N ALA A 127 2.93 -14.59 9.64
CA ALA A 127 4.04 -15.35 10.21
C ALA A 127 3.60 -16.67 10.86
N ILE A 128 2.44 -16.71 11.51
CA ILE A 128 1.93 -17.91 12.20
C ILE A 128 1.66 -19.08 11.21
N PRO A 129 0.88 -18.91 10.13
CA PRO A 129 0.69 -19.95 9.13
C PRO A 129 2.00 -20.40 8.47
N SER A 130 2.91 -19.48 8.20
CA SER A 130 4.23 -19.78 7.66
C SER A 130 5.08 -20.63 8.62
N LEU A 131 5.08 -20.29 9.90
CA LEU A 131 5.77 -21.03 10.96
C LEU A 131 5.19 -22.44 11.12
N LEU A 132 3.87 -22.57 11.19
CA LEU A 132 3.17 -23.86 11.26
C LEU A 132 3.52 -24.76 10.07
N ARG A 133 3.59 -24.18 8.87
CA ARG A 133 3.96 -24.93 7.67
C ARG A 133 5.42 -25.35 7.67
N ARG A 134 6.34 -24.44 7.98
CA ARG A 134 7.79 -24.69 7.87
C ARG A 134 8.33 -25.53 9.04
N ARG A 135 7.95 -25.20 10.27
CA ARG A 135 8.51 -25.84 11.47
C ARG A 135 7.69 -27.05 11.91
N TYR A 136 6.37 -26.97 11.82
CA TYR A 136 5.46 -28.00 12.31
C TYR A 136 4.88 -28.87 11.20
N HIS A 137 5.20 -28.61 9.93
CA HIS A 137 4.78 -29.40 8.76
C HIS A 137 3.29 -29.71 8.75
N VAL A 138 2.45 -28.71 9.03
CA VAL A 138 0.99 -28.88 9.11
C VAL A 138 0.33 -29.20 7.75
N ASP A 139 1.03 -28.97 6.65
CA ASP A 139 0.64 -29.35 5.29
C ASP A 139 0.93 -30.82 4.97
N LYS A 140 1.75 -31.50 5.79
CA LYS A 140 2.08 -32.92 5.65
C LYS A 140 1.35 -33.74 6.72
N ILE A 141 0.04 -33.99 6.48
CA ILE A 141 -0.81 -34.69 7.43
C ILE A 141 -0.73 -36.18 7.18
N PRO A 142 -0.16 -36.99 8.11
CA PRO A 142 -0.01 -38.44 7.93
C PRO A 142 -1.31 -39.22 8.21
N THR A 143 -2.37 -38.52 8.63
CA THR A 143 -3.62 -39.14 9.07
C THR A 143 -4.77 -38.85 8.11
N HIS A 144 -5.65 -39.82 7.91
CA HIS A 144 -6.85 -39.68 7.11
C HIS A 144 -8.09 -39.58 7.99
N GLY A 145 -9.10 -38.82 7.53
CA GLY A 145 -10.37 -38.61 8.20
C GLY A 145 -10.42 -37.33 9.07
N LYS A 146 -11.58 -36.66 9.05
CA LYS A 146 -11.80 -35.33 9.65
C LYS A 146 -11.35 -35.23 11.12
N ASN A 147 -11.71 -36.17 11.95
CA ASN A 147 -11.44 -36.14 13.38
C ASN A 147 -9.93 -36.29 13.69
N ARG A 148 -9.27 -37.24 13.02
CA ARG A 148 -7.83 -37.46 13.19
C ARG A 148 -7.02 -36.27 12.68
N THR A 149 -7.38 -35.75 11.53
CA THR A 149 -6.74 -34.54 10.96
C THR A 149 -6.90 -33.33 11.90
N ARG A 150 -8.09 -33.12 12.44
CA ARG A 150 -8.36 -32.04 13.40
C ARG A 150 -7.51 -32.17 14.68
N LEU A 151 -7.44 -33.38 15.21
CA LEU A 151 -6.64 -33.68 16.40
C LEU A 151 -5.15 -33.43 16.15
N HIS A 152 -4.62 -33.98 15.03
CA HIS A 152 -3.23 -33.79 14.64
C HIS A 152 -2.86 -32.29 14.48
N PHE A 153 -3.72 -31.52 13.81
CA PHE A 153 -3.53 -30.09 13.64
C PHE A 153 -3.61 -29.33 14.98
N GLY A 154 -4.54 -29.73 15.86
CA GLY A 154 -4.67 -29.18 17.21
C GLY A 154 -3.41 -29.36 18.06
N PHE A 155 -2.79 -30.52 18.02
CA PHE A 155 -1.51 -30.76 18.71
C PHE A 155 -0.37 -29.90 18.15
N LYS A 156 -0.33 -29.65 16.85
CA LYS A 156 0.68 -28.77 16.25
C LYS A 156 0.51 -27.30 16.70
N ILE A 157 -0.74 -26.84 16.83
CA ILE A 157 -1.03 -25.50 17.38
C ILE A 157 -0.64 -25.44 18.85
N ALA A 158 -1.03 -26.43 19.66
CA ALA A 158 -0.66 -26.49 21.08
C ALA A 158 0.86 -26.46 21.26
N ALA A 159 1.62 -27.23 20.46
CA ALA A 159 3.07 -27.22 20.48
C ALA A 159 3.66 -25.82 20.17
N LEU A 160 3.07 -25.08 19.22
CA LEU A 160 3.46 -23.70 18.94
C LEU A 160 3.20 -22.77 20.11
N ASP A 161 2.02 -22.91 20.75
CA ASP A 161 1.63 -22.06 21.88
C ASP A 161 2.52 -22.31 23.10
N PHE A 162 2.83 -23.58 23.40
CA PHE A 162 3.80 -23.92 24.44
C PHE A 162 5.19 -23.37 24.16
N GLN A 163 5.66 -23.44 22.90
CA GLN A 163 6.96 -22.87 22.56
C GLN A 163 6.98 -21.34 22.77
N LYS A 164 5.93 -20.65 22.36
CA LYS A 164 5.80 -19.19 22.57
C LYS A 164 5.76 -18.83 24.06
N LEU A 165 5.07 -19.64 24.88
CA LEU A 165 5.03 -19.45 26.32
C LEU A 165 6.42 -19.62 26.93
N LEU A 166 7.17 -20.65 26.55
CA LEU A 166 8.55 -20.86 27.00
C LEU A 166 9.47 -19.70 26.58
N ASP A 167 9.37 -19.26 25.33
CA ASP A 167 10.16 -18.12 24.82
C ASP A 167 9.86 -16.85 25.63
N TYR A 168 8.59 -16.62 26.00
CA TYR A 168 8.17 -15.50 26.82
C TYR A 168 8.74 -15.62 28.25
N ILE A 169 8.63 -16.77 28.91
CA ILE A 169 9.17 -17.00 30.26
C ILE A 169 10.68 -16.76 30.26
N ASN A 170 11.40 -17.35 29.32
CA ASN A 170 12.84 -17.15 29.19
C ASN A 170 13.23 -15.67 28.95
N SER A 171 12.38 -14.91 28.28
CA SER A 171 12.60 -13.46 28.08
C SER A 171 12.47 -12.67 29.39
N LEU A 172 11.56 -13.07 30.26
CA LEU A 172 11.38 -12.44 31.60
C LEU A 172 12.60 -12.73 32.46
N ASP A 173 13.08 -13.98 32.52
CA ASP A 173 14.25 -14.36 33.31
C ASP A 173 15.52 -13.62 32.86
N ASN A 174 15.70 -13.44 31.56
CA ASN A 174 16.81 -12.66 30.98
C ASN A 174 16.71 -11.15 31.31
N CYS A 175 15.50 -10.60 31.42
CA CYS A 175 15.29 -9.22 31.87
C CYS A 175 15.59 -9.05 33.35
N ALA A 176 15.18 -10.00 34.23
CA ALA A 176 15.45 -9.99 35.63
C ALA A 176 16.96 -10.03 35.96
N GLN A 177 17.72 -10.90 35.25
CA GLN A 177 19.16 -11.00 35.41
C GLN A 177 19.94 -9.75 35.00
N LYS A 178 19.45 -8.99 34.01
CA LYS A 178 20.07 -7.72 33.60
C LYS A 178 19.85 -6.58 34.57
N THR A 179 18.78 -6.62 35.36
CA THR A 179 18.50 -5.62 36.42
C THR A 179 19.27 -5.86 37.70
N GLU A 180 19.73 -7.08 37.98
CA GLU A 180 20.57 -7.42 39.14
C GLU A 180 22.06 -7.12 38.92
N THR A 181 22.49 -6.90 37.65
CA THR A 181 23.90 -6.65 37.30
C THR A 181 24.19 -5.16 36.95
N ALA A 182 23.21 -4.27 37.06
CA ALA A 182 23.31 -2.83 36.86
C ALA A 182 23.20 -2.06 38.18
#